data_1aa4e3836ffa692bb950b2b3835ac132
#
_entry.id   1aa4e3836ffa692bb950b2b3835ac132
#
_cell.length_a   1.000
_cell.length_b   1.000
_cell.length_c   1.000
_cell.angle_alpha   90.00
_cell.angle_beta   90.00
_cell.angle_gamma   90.00
#
_symmetry.space_group_name_H-M   'P 1'
#
loop_
_entity.id
_entity.type
_entity.pdbx_description
1 polymer ?
#
loop_
_entity_poly.entity_id
_entity_poly.type
_entity_poly.pdbx_seq_one_letter_code
_entity_poly.pdbx_strand_id
1 'polypeptide(L)'
;MEWIAETALAACENATLCLDPFHIVRWATDALDVVRRFVWNLLRRIGLTGQAKRLKGCRYALWKNPDHLSERQAAKLAWIAKHNSSLYRAYLLKEHLRLVFQHRGHEAVAMLDAWLSWARRSQIPAFIQLYHRIKKHRAGIIASVTHGLSNGLTESVNTKLRLLTRIAYGFRSTDNLIALCLLDRGGHCPRLPGRS
;
A
#
# COMPACT_ATOMS: atom_id res chain seq x y z
N MET A 1 -15.16 4.32 -1.77
CA MET A 1 -14.53 3.68 -2.96
C MET A 1 -15.35 2.51 -3.54
N GLU A 2 -16.31 1.94 -2.80
CA GLU A 2 -17.19 0.86 -3.31
C GLU A 2 -18.02 1.33 -4.52
N TRP A 3 -18.61 2.53 -4.47
CA TRP A 3 -19.42 3.07 -5.56
C TRP A 3 -18.69 3.21 -6.92
N ILE A 4 -17.36 3.56 -6.91
CA ILE A 4 -16.57 3.64 -8.15
C ILE A 4 -16.41 2.25 -8.77
N ALA A 5 -16.13 1.24 -7.95
CA ALA A 5 -16.02 -0.14 -8.41
C ALA A 5 -17.36 -0.66 -8.96
N GLU A 6 -18.45 -0.39 -8.26
CA GLU A 6 -19.81 -0.75 -8.70
C GLU A 6 -20.18 -0.09 -10.03
N THR A 7 -19.91 1.21 -10.17
CA THR A 7 -20.18 1.95 -11.43
C THR A 7 -19.30 1.42 -12.58
N ALA A 8 -18.02 1.15 -12.31
CA ALA A 8 -17.12 0.61 -13.34
C ALA A 8 -17.53 -0.80 -13.78
N LEU A 9 -17.91 -1.67 -12.86
CA LEU A 9 -18.40 -3.02 -13.19
C LEU A 9 -19.75 -3.00 -13.91
N ALA A 10 -20.62 -2.04 -13.60
CA ALA A 10 -21.90 -1.87 -14.29
C ALA A 10 -21.74 -1.30 -15.73
N ALA A 11 -20.73 -0.44 -15.94
CA ALA A 11 -20.48 0.16 -17.25
C ALA A 11 -19.59 -0.70 -18.16
N CYS A 12 -18.80 -1.62 -17.60
CA CYS A 12 -17.82 -2.43 -18.32
C CYS A 12 -17.97 -3.91 -17.91
N GLU A 13 -18.75 -4.68 -18.68
CA GLU A 13 -19.08 -6.08 -18.41
C GLU A 13 -17.84 -6.99 -18.26
N ASN A 14 -16.74 -6.68 -18.95
CA ASN A 14 -15.50 -7.44 -18.91
C ASN A 14 -14.45 -6.86 -17.95
N ALA A 15 -14.81 -5.89 -17.10
CA ALA A 15 -13.88 -5.27 -16.17
C ALA A 15 -13.54 -6.21 -15.02
N THR A 16 -12.25 -6.32 -14.72
CA THR A 16 -11.76 -7.05 -13.53
C THR A 16 -11.29 -6.04 -12.49
N LEU A 17 -11.88 -6.10 -11.29
CA LEU A 17 -11.48 -5.25 -10.18
C LEU A 17 -10.12 -5.70 -9.63
N CYS A 18 -9.10 -4.89 -9.83
CA CYS A 18 -7.76 -5.10 -9.28
C CYS A 18 -7.51 -4.14 -8.12
N LEU A 19 -7.05 -4.66 -7.00
CA LEU A 19 -6.64 -3.81 -5.87
C LEU A 19 -5.17 -3.41 -5.98
N ASP A 20 -4.90 -2.14 -5.74
CA ASP A 20 -3.55 -1.60 -5.74
C ASP A 20 -2.71 -2.18 -4.58
N PRO A 21 -1.58 -2.87 -4.89
CA PRO A 21 -0.65 -3.40 -3.91
C PRO A 21 -0.17 -2.37 -2.87
N PHE A 22 0.03 -1.12 -3.28
CA PHE A 22 0.47 -0.04 -2.38
C PHE A 22 -0.51 0.18 -1.22
N HIS A 23 -1.81 0.20 -1.52
CA HIS A 23 -2.84 0.37 -0.49
C HIS A 23 -2.89 -0.82 0.47
N ILE A 24 -2.67 -2.03 -0.03
CA ILE A 24 -2.70 -3.25 0.79
C ILE A 24 -1.51 -3.27 1.75
N VAL A 25 -0.30 -2.96 1.25
CA VAL A 25 0.91 -2.86 2.08
C VAL A 25 0.78 -1.72 3.10
N ARG A 26 0.13 -0.61 2.72
CA ARG A 26 -0.18 0.48 3.65
C ARG A 26 -1.08 0.02 4.78
N TRP A 27 -2.12 -0.78 4.53
CA TRP A 27 -2.96 -1.34 5.60
C TRP A 27 -2.16 -2.17 6.60
N ALA A 28 -1.18 -2.96 6.13
CA ALA A 28 -0.29 -3.71 7.01
C ALA A 28 0.63 -2.79 7.83
N THR A 29 1.10 -1.71 7.23
CA THR A 29 1.91 -0.70 7.92
C THR A 29 1.10 0.03 8.99
N ASP A 30 -0.15 0.36 8.70
CA ASP A 30 -1.07 0.98 9.66
C ASP A 30 -1.38 0.02 10.83
N ALA A 31 -1.63 -1.26 10.54
CA ALA A 31 -1.83 -2.30 11.55
C ALA A 31 -0.59 -2.46 12.46
N LEU A 32 0.60 -2.47 11.86
CA LEU A 32 1.86 -2.51 12.61
C LEU A 32 2.04 -1.29 13.52
N ASP A 33 1.64 -0.09 13.05
CA ASP A 33 1.72 1.12 13.87
C ASP A 33 0.74 1.10 15.06
N VAL A 34 -0.43 0.48 14.90
CA VAL A 34 -1.37 0.22 16.00
C VAL A 34 -0.69 -0.65 17.07
N VAL A 35 -0.03 -1.74 16.67
CA VAL A 35 0.69 -2.63 17.60
C VAL A 35 1.83 -1.88 18.29
N ARG A 36 2.62 -1.10 17.54
CA ARG A 36 3.73 -0.31 18.10
C ARG A 36 3.22 0.68 19.15
N ARG A 37 2.13 1.39 18.89
CA ARG A 37 1.52 2.34 19.82
C ARG A 37 0.99 1.64 21.07
N PHE A 38 0.36 0.49 20.90
CA PHE A 38 -0.11 -0.32 22.03
C PHE A 38 1.05 -0.73 22.94
N VAL A 39 2.12 -1.31 22.38
CA VAL A 39 3.32 -1.70 23.14
C VAL A 39 3.98 -0.50 23.82
N TRP A 40 4.08 0.63 23.13
CA TRP A 40 4.64 1.86 23.71
C TRP A 40 3.82 2.35 24.90
N ASN A 41 2.49 2.35 24.80
CA ASN A 41 1.61 2.73 25.91
C ASN A 41 1.72 1.76 27.08
N LEU A 42 1.80 0.45 26.80
CA LEU A 42 1.97 -0.57 27.83
C LEU A 42 3.28 -0.37 28.61
N LEU A 43 4.40 -0.19 27.91
CA LEU A 43 5.70 0.05 28.53
C LEU A 43 5.71 1.29 29.44
N ARG A 44 5.00 2.34 29.04
CA ARG A 44 4.83 3.54 29.89
C ARG A 44 4.03 3.25 31.15
N ARG A 45 2.93 2.50 31.04
CA ARG A 45 2.05 2.17 32.18
C ARG A 45 2.76 1.32 33.22
N ILE A 46 3.64 0.39 32.79
CA ILE A 46 4.39 -0.48 33.70
C ILE A 46 5.75 0.12 34.14
N GLY A 47 5.97 1.42 33.87
CA GLY A 47 7.16 2.13 34.36
C GLY A 47 8.44 1.91 33.54
N LEU A 48 8.44 1.14 32.46
CA LEU A 48 9.60 0.89 31.61
C LEU A 48 9.85 2.05 30.62
N THR A 49 10.01 3.25 31.16
CA THR A 49 10.11 4.52 30.38
C THR A 49 11.33 4.54 29.45
N GLY A 50 12.45 3.93 29.83
CA GLY A 50 13.65 3.80 29.00
C GLY A 50 13.40 2.99 27.73
N GLN A 51 12.73 1.84 27.86
CA GLN A 51 12.32 1.02 26.70
C GLN A 51 11.28 1.71 25.84
N ALA A 52 10.30 2.39 26.44
CA ALA A 52 9.32 3.19 25.72
C ALA A 52 9.98 4.30 24.88
N LYS A 53 10.98 5.00 25.44
CA LYS A 53 11.76 6.02 24.70
C LYS A 53 12.52 5.41 23.51
N ARG A 54 13.15 4.24 23.69
CA ARG A 54 13.81 3.52 22.58
C ARG A 54 12.82 3.13 21.49
N LEU A 55 11.65 2.59 21.87
CA LEU A 55 10.62 2.16 20.94
C LEU A 55 10.03 3.33 20.12
N LYS A 56 9.87 4.51 20.73
CA LYS A 56 9.42 5.71 20.00
C LYS A 56 10.32 6.03 18.81
N GLY A 57 11.64 5.87 18.94
CA GLY A 57 12.60 6.10 17.86
C GLY A 57 12.69 4.99 16.81
N CYS A 58 11.91 3.89 16.94
CA CYS A 58 11.95 2.75 16.02
C CYS A 58 10.94 2.82 14.87
N ARG A 59 10.06 3.81 14.82
CA ARG A 59 8.97 3.92 13.84
C ARG A 59 9.45 3.71 12.41
N TYR A 60 10.46 4.44 11.99
CA TYR A 60 10.96 4.36 10.61
C TYR A 60 11.70 3.04 10.31
N ALA A 61 12.30 2.40 11.30
CA ALA A 61 12.89 1.07 11.15
C ALA A 61 11.82 0.00 10.88
N LEU A 62 10.63 0.14 11.45
CA LEU A 62 9.49 -0.76 11.23
C LEU A 62 8.78 -0.51 9.88
N TRP A 63 8.83 0.72 9.36
CA TRP A 63 8.09 1.11 8.15
C TRP A 63 8.89 0.88 6.86
N LYS A 64 10.21 1.09 6.91
CA LYS A 64 11.06 0.91 5.72
C LYS A 64 11.16 -0.56 5.30
N ASN A 65 11.45 -0.75 4.02
CA ASN A 65 11.83 -2.06 3.51
C ASN A 65 13.17 -2.49 4.12
N PRO A 66 13.37 -3.79 4.41
CA PRO A 66 14.61 -4.32 4.97
C PRO A 66 15.86 -3.88 4.20
N ASP A 67 15.79 -3.91 2.87
CA ASP A 67 16.89 -3.57 1.96
C ASP A 67 17.34 -2.09 2.02
N HIS A 68 16.48 -1.23 2.57
CA HIS A 68 16.73 0.22 2.68
C HIS A 68 17.01 0.66 4.12
N LEU A 69 17.19 -0.27 5.05
CA LEU A 69 17.51 0.06 6.44
C LEU A 69 18.95 0.55 6.56
N SER A 70 19.15 1.68 7.25
CA SER A 70 20.49 2.05 7.71
C SER A 70 20.93 1.13 8.86
N GLU A 71 22.24 1.02 9.11
CA GLU A 71 22.78 0.22 10.21
C GLU A 71 22.12 0.55 11.57
N ARG A 72 21.90 1.85 11.84
CA ARG A 72 21.18 2.29 13.05
C ARG A 72 19.73 1.79 13.09
N GLN A 73 19.06 1.69 11.95
CA GLN A 73 17.69 1.18 11.87
C GLN A 73 17.67 -0.34 12.01
N ALA A 74 18.61 -1.04 11.39
CA ALA A 74 18.78 -2.49 11.55
C ALA A 74 19.06 -2.87 13.01
N ALA A 75 19.94 -2.15 13.70
CA ALA A 75 20.20 -2.33 15.12
C ALA A 75 18.95 -2.11 16.00
N LYS A 76 18.10 -1.13 15.64
CA LYS A 76 16.82 -0.91 16.33
C LYS A 76 15.84 -2.06 16.11
N LEU A 77 15.79 -2.61 14.90
CA LEU A 77 14.93 -3.75 14.58
C LEU A 77 15.40 -5.01 15.31
N ALA A 78 16.72 -5.26 15.36
CA ALA A 78 17.31 -6.35 16.13
C ALA A 78 17.00 -6.21 17.64
N TRP A 79 17.04 -4.99 18.16
CA TRP A 79 16.63 -4.74 19.54
C TRP A 79 15.14 -5.08 19.77
N ILE A 80 14.24 -4.73 18.85
CA ILE A 80 12.82 -5.10 18.94
C ILE A 80 12.66 -6.61 18.91
N ALA A 81 13.34 -7.31 18.03
CA ALA A 81 13.30 -8.78 17.92
C ALA A 81 13.65 -9.44 19.26
N LYS A 82 14.65 -8.90 19.96
CA LYS A 82 15.12 -9.43 21.26
C LYS A 82 14.20 -9.10 22.44
N HIS A 83 13.52 -7.92 22.42
CA HIS A 83 12.82 -7.40 23.60
C HIS A 83 11.29 -7.39 23.46
N ASN A 84 10.74 -7.55 22.25
CA ASN A 84 9.30 -7.54 22.03
C ASN A 84 8.89 -8.46 20.88
N SER A 85 8.69 -9.73 21.19
CA SER A 85 8.33 -10.77 20.22
C SER A 85 7.01 -10.49 19.49
N SER A 86 6.03 -9.90 20.18
CA SER A 86 4.73 -9.58 19.58
C SER A 86 4.86 -8.50 18.49
N LEU A 87 5.59 -7.41 18.78
CA LEU A 87 5.84 -6.34 17.80
C LEU A 87 6.72 -6.85 16.64
N TYR A 88 7.71 -7.70 16.93
CA TYR A 88 8.55 -8.28 15.89
C TYR A 88 7.75 -9.22 14.96
N ARG A 89 6.84 -10.05 15.51
CA ARG A 89 5.92 -10.87 14.71
C ARG A 89 5.00 -10.01 13.83
N ALA A 90 4.51 -8.89 14.37
CA ALA A 90 3.72 -7.93 13.60
C ALA A 90 4.54 -7.33 12.43
N TYR A 91 5.81 -7.02 12.64
CA TYR A 91 6.72 -6.59 11.59
C TYR A 91 6.92 -7.66 10.52
N LEU A 92 7.15 -8.91 10.92
CA LEU A 92 7.31 -10.03 9.98
C LEU A 92 6.04 -10.28 9.16
N LEU A 93 4.85 -10.15 9.76
CA LEU A 93 3.57 -10.23 9.05
C LEU A 93 3.43 -9.11 8.00
N LYS A 94 3.86 -7.88 8.31
CA LYS A 94 3.86 -6.77 7.34
C LYS A 94 4.82 -7.08 6.18
N GLU A 95 6.04 -7.55 6.47
CA GLU A 95 7.01 -7.88 5.44
C GLU A 95 6.58 -9.04 4.56
N HIS A 96 6.02 -10.10 5.14
CA HIS A 96 5.52 -11.23 4.36
C HIS A 96 4.40 -10.80 3.40
N LEU A 97 3.48 -9.92 3.84
CA LEU A 97 2.45 -9.38 2.94
C LEU A 97 3.07 -8.54 1.82
N ARG A 98 4.12 -7.77 2.10
CA ARG A 98 4.84 -7.02 1.07
C ARG A 98 5.49 -7.94 0.03
N LEU A 99 6.08 -9.04 0.47
CA LEU A 99 6.71 -10.03 -0.40
C LEU A 99 5.72 -10.70 -1.36
N VAL A 100 4.45 -10.90 -0.97
CA VAL A 100 3.41 -11.44 -1.86
C VAL A 100 3.38 -10.68 -3.20
N PHE A 101 3.54 -9.36 -3.16
CA PHE A 101 3.49 -8.51 -4.36
C PHE A 101 4.82 -8.43 -5.15
N GLN A 102 5.87 -9.09 -4.68
CA GLN A 102 7.10 -9.27 -5.44
C GLN A 102 7.06 -10.52 -6.32
N HIS A 103 6.14 -11.43 -6.03
CA HIS A 103 5.88 -12.64 -6.79
C HIS A 103 4.65 -12.46 -7.71
N ARG A 104 4.46 -13.38 -8.64
CA ARG A 104 3.34 -13.32 -9.60
C ARG A 104 2.64 -14.67 -9.70
N GLY A 105 1.41 -14.65 -10.24
CA GLY A 105 0.65 -15.86 -10.55
C GLY A 105 0.45 -16.76 -9.34
N HIS A 106 0.65 -18.07 -9.54
CA HIS A 106 0.35 -19.11 -8.55
C HIS A 106 1.18 -18.96 -7.26
N GLU A 107 2.44 -18.57 -7.38
CA GLU A 107 3.33 -18.40 -6.23
C GLU A 107 2.83 -17.28 -5.29
N ALA A 108 2.46 -16.12 -5.85
CA ALA A 108 1.88 -15.02 -5.08
C ALA A 108 0.58 -15.43 -4.38
N VAL A 109 -0.26 -16.23 -5.03
CA VAL A 109 -1.50 -16.75 -4.44
C VAL A 109 -1.21 -17.67 -3.27
N ALA A 110 -0.27 -18.61 -3.43
CA ALA A 110 0.14 -19.51 -2.34
C ALA A 110 0.71 -18.75 -1.14
N MET A 111 1.55 -17.73 -1.39
CA MET A 111 2.07 -16.86 -0.35
C MET A 111 0.97 -16.05 0.36
N LEU A 112 -0.02 -15.56 -0.38
CA LEU A 112 -1.16 -14.83 0.19
C LEU A 112 -1.97 -15.76 1.11
N ASP A 113 -2.23 -16.99 0.70
CA ASP A 113 -2.99 -17.96 1.51
C ASP A 113 -2.20 -18.39 2.76
N ALA A 114 -0.89 -18.56 2.65
CA ALA A 114 -0.01 -18.78 3.80
C ALA A 114 -0.05 -17.58 4.77
N TRP A 115 -0.02 -16.36 4.24
CA TRP A 115 -0.13 -15.15 5.03
C TRP A 115 -1.49 -15.07 5.75
N LEU A 116 -2.59 -15.33 5.07
CA LEU A 116 -3.93 -15.34 5.66
C LEU A 116 -4.02 -16.33 6.83
N SER A 117 -3.47 -17.55 6.64
CA SER A 117 -3.41 -18.57 7.68
C SER A 117 -2.60 -18.10 8.90
N TRP A 118 -1.47 -17.46 8.67
CA TRP A 118 -0.60 -16.94 9.74
C TRP A 118 -1.24 -15.75 10.46
N ALA A 119 -1.76 -14.76 9.74
CA ALA A 119 -2.39 -13.56 10.31
C ALA A 119 -3.58 -13.92 11.20
N ARG A 120 -4.43 -14.87 10.77
CA ARG A 120 -5.58 -15.38 11.55
C ARG A 120 -5.13 -15.96 12.91
N ARG A 121 -4.01 -16.68 12.94
CA ARG A 121 -3.48 -17.36 14.14
C ARG A 121 -2.49 -16.52 14.94
N SER A 122 -2.21 -15.28 14.52
CA SER A 122 -1.16 -14.43 15.11
C SER A 122 -1.45 -14.00 16.54
N GLN A 123 -2.70 -14.03 17.00
CA GLN A 123 -3.16 -13.46 18.27
C GLN A 123 -2.87 -11.95 18.42
N ILE A 124 -2.67 -11.25 17.29
CA ILE A 124 -2.45 -9.81 17.25
C ILE A 124 -3.75 -9.16 16.71
N PRO A 125 -4.57 -8.49 17.55
CA PRO A 125 -5.89 -8.01 17.14
C PRO A 125 -5.89 -7.18 15.86
N ALA A 126 -4.92 -6.28 15.70
CA ALA A 126 -4.80 -5.43 14.50
C ALA A 126 -4.55 -6.27 13.23
N PHE A 127 -3.81 -7.36 13.30
CA PHE A 127 -3.56 -8.25 12.16
C PHE A 127 -4.70 -9.24 11.91
N ILE A 128 -5.47 -9.60 12.94
CA ILE A 128 -6.72 -10.36 12.76
C ILE A 128 -7.76 -9.50 12.04
N GLN A 129 -7.90 -8.23 12.39
CA GLN A 129 -8.76 -7.29 11.65
C GLN A 129 -8.29 -7.13 10.20
N LEU A 130 -6.99 -7.00 9.98
CA LEU A 130 -6.40 -6.94 8.65
C LEU A 130 -6.65 -8.24 7.85
N TYR A 131 -6.56 -9.41 8.48
CA TYR A 131 -6.92 -10.69 7.86
C TYR A 131 -8.35 -10.66 7.30
N HIS A 132 -9.34 -10.22 8.09
CA HIS A 132 -10.73 -10.14 7.62
C HIS A 132 -10.87 -9.20 6.43
N ARG A 133 -10.19 -8.05 6.47
CA ARG A 133 -10.19 -7.09 5.37
C ARG A 133 -9.55 -7.66 4.09
N ILE A 134 -8.41 -8.30 4.19
CA ILE A 134 -7.73 -8.91 3.04
C ILE A 134 -8.54 -10.10 2.50
N LYS A 135 -9.13 -10.92 3.37
CA LYS A 135 -10.03 -12.01 2.96
C LYS A 135 -11.24 -11.49 2.17
N LYS A 136 -11.87 -10.38 2.62
CA LYS A 136 -12.98 -9.74 1.90
C LYS A 136 -12.56 -9.32 0.47
N HIS A 137 -11.35 -8.85 0.30
CA HIS A 137 -10.85 -8.32 -0.97
C HIS A 137 -9.94 -9.30 -1.73
N ARG A 138 -9.91 -10.59 -1.34
CA ARG A 138 -8.98 -11.58 -1.89
C ARG A 138 -9.03 -11.70 -3.42
N ALA A 139 -10.22 -11.68 -4.01
CA ALA A 139 -10.37 -11.78 -5.46
C ALA A 139 -9.66 -10.64 -6.20
N GLY A 140 -9.86 -9.39 -5.77
CA GLY A 140 -9.19 -8.23 -6.37
C GLY A 140 -7.68 -8.20 -6.14
N ILE A 141 -7.20 -8.79 -5.03
CA ILE A 141 -5.76 -8.94 -4.75
C ILE A 141 -5.16 -9.99 -5.70
N ILE A 142 -5.81 -11.13 -5.88
CA ILE A 142 -5.38 -12.17 -6.82
C ILE A 142 -5.35 -11.61 -8.24
N ALA A 143 -6.39 -10.90 -8.67
CA ALA A 143 -6.40 -10.26 -9.98
C ALA A 143 -5.20 -9.33 -10.16
N SER A 144 -4.87 -8.53 -9.14
CA SER A 144 -3.73 -7.62 -9.18
C SER A 144 -2.39 -8.34 -9.36
N VAL A 145 -2.12 -9.43 -8.62
CA VAL A 145 -0.86 -10.19 -8.74
C VAL A 145 -0.81 -11.02 -10.03
N THR A 146 -1.97 -11.45 -10.55
CA THR A 146 -2.06 -12.20 -11.82
C THR A 146 -1.79 -11.29 -13.00
N HIS A 147 -2.41 -10.11 -13.05
CA HIS A 147 -2.23 -9.15 -14.14
C HIS A 147 -0.95 -8.32 -14.01
N GLY A 148 -0.29 -8.34 -12.86
CA GLY A 148 0.93 -7.58 -12.62
C GLY A 148 0.73 -6.06 -12.71
N LEU A 149 -0.47 -5.58 -12.43
CA LEU A 149 -0.83 -4.17 -12.53
C LEU A 149 -0.22 -3.37 -11.38
N SER A 150 0.43 -2.28 -11.73
CA SER A 150 0.87 -1.26 -10.79
C SER A 150 0.10 0.05 -11.04
N ASN A 151 -0.15 0.80 -9.99
CA ASN A 151 -0.80 2.13 -10.10
C ASN A 151 0.12 3.20 -10.70
N GLY A 152 1.36 2.85 -11.06
CA GLY A 152 2.36 3.80 -11.55
C GLY A 152 1.89 4.59 -12.78
N LEU A 153 1.18 3.93 -13.71
CA LEU A 153 0.60 4.59 -14.86
C LEU A 153 -0.49 5.60 -14.44
N THR A 154 -1.42 5.18 -13.59
CA THR A 154 -2.50 6.04 -13.07
C THR A 154 -1.96 7.21 -12.26
N GLU A 155 -0.95 6.99 -11.42
CA GLU A 155 -0.28 8.05 -10.65
C GLU A 155 0.46 9.03 -11.58
N SER A 156 1.13 8.52 -12.61
CA SER A 156 1.79 9.35 -13.63
C SER A 156 0.78 10.24 -14.36
N VAL A 157 -0.36 9.67 -14.80
CA VAL A 157 -1.45 10.42 -15.43
C VAL A 157 -2.01 11.47 -14.48
N ASN A 158 -2.35 11.09 -13.25
CA ASN A 158 -2.87 12.03 -12.25
C ASN A 158 -1.89 13.16 -11.93
N THR A 159 -0.59 12.87 -11.89
CA THR A 159 0.44 13.89 -11.67
C THR A 159 0.47 14.88 -12.82
N LYS A 160 0.36 14.38 -14.06
CA LYS A 160 0.32 15.23 -15.25
C LYS A 160 -0.94 16.07 -15.33
N LEU A 161 -2.11 15.51 -14.98
CA LEU A 161 -3.37 16.26 -14.87
C LEU A 161 -3.26 17.42 -13.88
N ARG A 162 -2.66 17.18 -12.71
CA ARG A 162 -2.39 18.23 -11.73
C ARG A 162 -1.44 19.30 -12.27
N LEU A 163 -0.42 18.89 -13.03
CA LEU A 163 0.50 19.83 -13.67
C LEU A 163 -0.21 20.68 -14.71
N LEU A 164 -1.01 20.09 -15.61
CA LEU A 164 -1.80 20.82 -16.61
C LEU A 164 -2.74 21.84 -15.95
N THR A 165 -3.43 21.43 -14.88
CA THR A 165 -4.30 22.32 -14.12
C THR A 165 -3.55 23.50 -13.51
N ARG A 166 -2.31 23.29 -13.01
CA ARG A 166 -1.48 24.35 -12.45
C ARG A 166 -0.95 25.31 -13.53
N ILE A 167 -0.48 24.79 -14.68
CA ILE A 167 0.02 25.60 -15.79
C ILE A 167 -1.10 26.46 -16.36
N ALA A 168 -2.33 25.93 -16.45
CA ALA A 168 -3.49 26.67 -16.96
C ALA A 168 -4.14 27.61 -15.93
N TYR A 169 -3.58 27.72 -14.71
CA TYR A 169 -4.17 28.49 -13.60
C TYR A 169 -5.62 28.09 -13.27
N GLY A 170 -5.98 26.84 -13.55
CA GLY A 170 -7.31 26.28 -13.41
C GLY A 170 -8.10 26.25 -14.73
N PHE A 171 -9.29 25.67 -14.66
CA PHE A 171 -10.20 25.55 -15.80
C PHE A 171 -11.60 26.04 -15.41
N ARG A 172 -12.24 26.80 -16.29
CA ARG A 172 -13.63 27.26 -16.09
C ARG A 172 -14.65 26.14 -16.20
N SER A 173 -14.32 25.10 -16.97
CA SER A 173 -15.19 23.94 -17.20
C SER A 173 -14.36 22.67 -17.11
N THR A 174 -14.99 21.62 -16.57
CA THR A 174 -14.42 20.27 -16.52
C THR A 174 -14.18 19.72 -17.92
N ASP A 175 -15.04 20.06 -18.89
CA ASP A 175 -14.92 19.58 -20.27
C ASP A 175 -13.66 20.10 -20.95
N ASN A 176 -13.28 21.36 -20.69
CA ASN A 176 -12.04 21.94 -21.20
C ASN A 176 -10.81 21.22 -20.61
N LEU A 177 -10.84 20.83 -19.34
CA LEU A 177 -9.78 20.02 -18.73
C LEU A 177 -9.73 18.63 -19.39
N ILE A 178 -10.87 17.98 -19.58
CA ILE A 178 -10.96 16.66 -20.22
C ILE A 178 -10.43 16.74 -21.65
N ALA A 179 -10.87 17.73 -22.44
CA ALA A 179 -10.42 17.93 -23.81
C ALA A 179 -8.90 18.10 -23.88
N LEU A 180 -8.30 18.94 -23.00
CA LEU A 180 -6.85 19.12 -22.95
C LEU A 180 -6.11 17.84 -22.52
N CYS A 181 -6.67 17.08 -21.60
CA CYS A 181 -6.10 15.80 -21.19
C CYS A 181 -6.12 14.77 -22.30
N LEU A 182 -7.21 14.70 -23.06
CA LEU A 182 -7.34 13.83 -24.23
C LEU A 182 -6.37 14.25 -25.34
N LEU A 183 -6.18 15.55 -25.56
CA LEU A 183 -5.22 16.07 -26.52
C LEU A 183 -3.77 15.71 -26.13
N ASP A 184 -3.41 15.87 -24.85
CA ASP A 184 -2.05 15.57 -24.34
C ASP A 184 -1.74 14.06 -24.28
N ARG A 185 -2.75 13.21 -24.05
CA ARG A 185 -2.57 11.78 -23.80
C ARG A 185 -3.25 10.85 -24.81
N GLY A 186 -4.17 11.36 -25.61
CA GLY A 186 -4.95 10.57 -26.56
C GLY A 186 -4.20 10.17 -27.84
N GLY A 187 -2.91 10.48 -27.96
CA GLY A 187 -2.11 10.14 -29.13
C GLY A 187 -2.41 11.02 -30.37
N HIS A 188 -3.27 12.02 -30.24
CA HIS A 188 -3.52 13.00 -31.30
C HIS A 188 -2.32 13.95 -31.40
N CYS A 189 -1.47 13.71 -32.40
CA CYS A 189 -0.43 14.66 -32.81
C CYS A 189 -0.86 15.31 -34.13
N PRO A 190 -1.67 16.38 -34.10
CA PRO A 190 -2.02 17.07 -35.35
C PRO A 190 -0.73 17.64 -35.96
N ARG A 191 -0.61 17.51 -37.29
CA ARG A 191 0.49 18.15 -38.02
C ARG A 191 0.40 19.65 -37.82
N LEU A 192 1.45 20.25 -37.30
CA LEU A 192 1.49 21.68 -37.10
C LEU A 192 1.53 22.40 -38.47
N PRO A 193 0.71 23.45 -38.72
CA PRO A 193 0.77 24.22 -39.93
C PRO A 193 2.21 24.76 -40.12
N GLY A 194 2.79 24.53 -41.30
CA GLY A 194 4.11 25.05 -41.65
C GLY A 194 5.33 24.20 -41.25
N ARG A 195 5.16 22.97 -40.77
CA ARG A 195 6.22 21.96 -40.63
C ARG A 195 5.98 20.82 -41.61
N SER A 196 6.63 20.87 -42.75
CA SER A 196 6.77 19.77 -43.70
C SER A 196 7.78 18.75 -43.18
#